data_3875340cd03963ec9421429ec5ca2684
#
_entry.id   3875340cd03963ec9421429ec5ca2684
#
_cell.length_a   1.000
_cell.length_b   1.000
_cell.length_c   1.000
_cell.angle_alpha   90.00
_cell.angle_beta   90.00
_cell.angle_gamma   90.00
#
_symmetry.space_group_name_H-M   'P 1'
#
loop_
_entity.id
_entity.type
_entity.pdbx_description
1 polymer ?
#
loop_
_entity_poly.entity_id
_entity_poly.type
_entity_poly.pdbx_seq_one_letter_code
_entity_poly.pdbx_strand_id
1 'polypeptide(L)'
;MRRVCSIMLPALAVALLTVWPSSMRAQGGFELVTGKDFEKALPKDFYLEGNAIPTQTRNAALVKTPAGARVLVALIDTTGYSSQIQQKYEGMLITEGNISLCGGVVGIGSYGFGYTKPPSTSTEDAKFFLYNQAGEKVAECATKKDAEIKLPKPLQVMVGKEGPAKLYLGRYWLELK
;
A
#
# COMPACT_ATOMS: atom_id res chain seq x y z
N MET A 1 -73.00 -48.32 15.50
CA MET A 1 -72.52 -47.40 14.50
C MET A 1 -71.97 -46.14 15.15
N ARG A 2 -70.65 -46.08 15.43
CA ARG A 2 -69.96 -44.89 15.98
C ARG A 2 -68.99 -44.35 14.97
N ARG A 3 -69.27 -43.15 14.50
CA ARG A 3 -68.35 -42.38 13.57
C ARG A 3 -67.32 -41.66 14.48
N VAL A 4 -66.02 -41.99 14.24
CA VAL A 4 -64.91 -41.30 14.84
C VAL A 4 -64.51 -40.18 13.88
N CYS A 5 -64.62 -38.92 14.36
CA CYS A 5 -64.22 -37.74 13.62
C CYS A 5 -62.72 -37.46 13.89
N SER A 6 -61.82 -37.66 12.89
CA SER A 6 -60.42 -37.38 13.03
C SER A 6 -60.19 -35.88 12.71
N ILE A 7 -59.74 -35.14 13.73
CA ILE A 7 -59.36 -33.74 13.59
C ILE A 7 -57.90 -33.69 13.21
N MET A 8 -57.59 -33.28 11.96
CA MET A 8 -56.24 -32.96 11.52
C MET A 8 -55.86 -31.55 11.98
N LEU A 9 -54.84 -31.44 12.84
CA LEU A 9 -54.18 -30.19 13.16
C LEU A 9 -53.13 -29.87 12.07
N PRO A 10 -53.10 -28.66 11.49
CA PRO A 10 -51.98 -28.25 10.65
C PRO A 10 -50.84 -27.77 11.54
N ALA A 11 -49.67 -28.38 11.40
CA ALA A 11 -48.42 -27.91 12.01
C ALA A 11 -47.94 -26.62 11.31
N LEU A 12 -48.00 -25.51 12.02
CA LEU A 12 -47.49 -24.22 11.59
C LEU A 12 -45.94 -24.20 11.77
N ALA A 13 -45.20 -24.42 10.70
CA ALA A 13 -43.74 -24.29 10.72
C ALA A 13 -43.38 -22.81 10.71
N VAL A 14 -42.95 -22.26 11.83
CA VAL A 14 -42.39 -20.93 11.96
C VAL A 14 -40.92 -20.98 11.49
N ALA A 15 -40.65 -20.52 10.27
CA ALA A 15 -39.29 -20.33 9.78
C ALA A 15 -38.69 -19.09 10.46
N LEU A 16 -37.82 -19.31 11.46
CA LEU A 16 -36.96 -18.26 12.04
C LEU A 16 -35.90 -17.85 11.00
N LEU A 17 -36.14 -16.76 10.29
CA LEU A 17 -35.14 -16.08 9.49
C LEU A 17 -34.14 -15.42 10.43
N THR A 18 -33.00 -16.07 10.69
CA THR A 18 -31.86 -15.47 11.37
C THR A 18 -31.20 -14.47 10.41
N VAL A 19 -31.56 -13.21 10.54
CA VAL A 19 -30.86 -12.11 9.91
C VAL A 19 -29.50 -11.98 10.59
N TRP A 20 -28.45 -12.51 9.96
CA TRP A 20 -27.08 -12.23 10.39
C TRP A 20 -26.79 -10.76 10.10
N PRO A 21 -26.39 -9.97 11.11
CA PRO A 21 -25.95 -8.61 10.84
C PRO A 21 -24.68 -8.71 9.99
N SER A 22 -24.80 -8.38 8.71
CA SER A 22 -23.64 -8.10 7.86
C SER A 22 -22.93 -6.93 8.52
N SER A 23 -21.78 -7.20 9.16
CA SER A 23 -20.91 -6.18 9.69
C SER A 23 -20.51 -5.29 8.51
N MET A 24 -21.19 -4.15 8.35
CA MET A 24 -20.74 -3.07 7.49
C MET A 24 -19.37 -2.66 8.02
N ARG A 25 -18.29 -3.23 7.47
CA ARG A 25 -16.98 -2.65 7.60
C ARG A 25 -17.10 -1.26 7.00
N ALA A 26 -17.02 -0.25 7.85
CA ALA A 26 -16.82 1.10 7.38
C ALA A 26 -15.60 1.06 6.45
N GLN A 27 -15.80 1.31 5.16
CA GLN A 27 -14.73 1.46 4.19
C GLN A 27 -14.09 2.81 4.49
N GLY A 28 -13.27 2.86 5.56
CA GLY A 28 -12.40 3.99 5.83
C GLY A 28 -11.40 4.13 4.68
N GLY A 29 -11.00 5.34 4.36
CA GLY A 29 -9.88 5.60 3.46
C GLY A 29 -8.55 5.23 4.13
N PHE A 30 -7.46 5.41 3.40
CA PHE A 30 -6.13 5.41 4.00
C PHE A 30 -5.98 6.57 4.97
N GLU A 31 -5.24 6.36 6.04
CA GLU A 31 -4.97 7.36 7.07
C GLU A 31 -3.46 7.64 7.15
N LEU A 32 -3.06 8.92 7.15
CA LEU A 32 -1.67 9.32 7.33
C LEU A 32 -1.32 9.27 8.82
N VAL A 33 -0.30 8.51 9.19
CA VAL A 33 0.19 8.39 10.57
C VAL A 33 1.36 9.35 10.76
N THR A 34 1.32 10.16 11.82
CA THR A 34 2.33 11.18 12.13
C THR A 34 2.75 11.14 13.60
N GLY A 35 3.75 11.96 13.98
CA GLY A 35 4.23 12.08 15.36
C GLY A 35 4.97 10.84 15.85
N LYS A 36 4.82 10.51 17.12
CA LYS A 36 5.60 9.45 17.80
C LYS A 36 5.43 8.07 17.17
N ASP A 37 4.27 7.76 16.63
CA ASP A 37 4.01 6.45 16.01
C ASP A 37 4.72 6.32 14.67
N PHE A 38 4.81 7.40 13.89
CA PHE A 38 5.64 7.47 12.71
C PHE A 38 7.14 7.34 13.05
N GLU A 39 7.62 8.11 14.03
CA GLU A 39 9.03 8.08 14.46
C GLU A 39 9.49 6.69 14.94
N LYS A 40 8.62 5.97 15.65
CA LYS A 40 8.88 4.60 16.11
C LYS A 40 8.88 3.57 14.99
N ALA A 41 8.09 3.79 13.94
CA ALA A 41 7.94 2.85 12.84
C ALA A 41 9.09 2.96 11.83
N LEU A 42 9.74 4.12 11.72
CA LEU A 42 10.78 4.38 10.75
C LEU A 42 12.11 3.78 11.22
N PRO A 43 12.67 2.76 10.54
CA PRO A 43 14.00 2.23 10.87
C PRO A 43 15.09 3.25 10.50
N LYS A 44 16.18 3.26 11.23
CA LYS A 44 17.35 4.09 10.89
C LYS A 44 18.02 3.61 9.61
N ASP A 45 18.12 2.29 9.47
CA ASP A 45 18.75 1.63 8.33
C ASP A 45 17.79 0.61 7.73
N PHE A 46 17.85 0.45 6.43
CA PHE A 46 17.10 -0.53 5.69
C PHE A 46 18.03 -1.53 5.02
N TYR A 47 17.71 -2.82 5.12
CA TYR A 47 18.58 -3.90 4.63
C TYR A 47 18.15 -4.36 3.24
N LEU A 48 19.05 -4.22 2.26
CA LEU A 48 18.88 -4.68 0.88
C LEU A 48 20.15 -5.36 0.39
N GLU A 49 20.04 -6.54 -0.19
CA GLU A 49 21.16 -7.30 -0.74
C GLU A 49 22.37 -7.36 0.21
N GLY A 50 22.08 -7.55 1.52
CA GLY A 50 23.12 -7.61 2.58
C GLY A 50 23.69 -6.27 3.01
N ASN A 51 23.23 -5.14 2.46
CA ASN A 51 23.69 -3.80 2.81
C ASN A 51 22.70 -3.13 3.77
N ALA A 52 23.22 -2.49 4.83
CA ALA A 52 22.45 -1.62 5.72
C ALA A 52 22.50 -0.19 5.16
N ILE A 53 21.40 0.30 4.60
CA ILE A 53 21.36 1.59 3.91
C ILE A 53 20.55 2.58 4.75
N PRO A 54 21.10 3.77 5.10
CA PRO A 54 20.41 4.75 5.93
C PRO A 54 19.10 5.23 5.31
N THR A 55 18.06 5.44 6.13
CA THR A 55 16.78 5.96 5.68
C THR A 55 16.72 7.48 5.79
N GLN A 56 16.06 8.12 4.83
CA GLN A 56 15.86 9.56 4.82
C GLN A 56 14.57 9.93 5.57
N THR A 57 14.67 10.25 6.86
CA THR A 57 13.52 10.56 7.72
C THR A 57 12.61 11.65 7.17
N ARG A 58 13.16 12.68 6.51
CA ARG A 58 12.39 13.80 5.95
C ARG A 58 11.62 13.43 4.69
N ASN A 59 12.03 12.34 4.02
CA ASN A 59 11.42 11.82 2.81
C ASN A 59 10.80 10.46 3.08
N ALA A 60 9.95 10.40 4.11
CA ALA A 60 9.24 9.20 4.53
C ALA A 60 7.78 9.51 4.85
N ALA A 61 6.93 8.50 4.71
CA ALA A 61 5.51 8.56 5.07
C ALA A 61 5.05 7.20 5.59
N LEU A 62 4.20 7.22 6.61
CA LEU A 62 3.52 6.05 7.17
C LEU A 62 2.03 6.22 6.96
N VAL A 63 1.40 5.24 6.35
CA VAL A 63 -0.06 5.22 6.20
C VAL A 63 -0.64 3.94 6.80
N LYS A 64 -1.86 4.05 7.28
CA LYS A 64 -2.69 2.93 7.72
C LYS A 64 -3.72 2.64 6.63
N THR A 65 -3.80 1.40 6.21
CA THR A 65 -4.77 0.95 5.20
C THR A 65 -6.19 0.90 5.79
N PRO A 66 -7.25 0.84 4.97
CA PRO A 66 -8.61 0.61 5.46
C PRO A 66 -8.78 -0.67 6.29
N ALA A 67 -7.91 -1.67 6.06
CA ALA A 67 -7.87 -2.92 6.82
C ALA A 67 -7.09 -2.80 8.13
N GLY A 68 -6.48 -1.63 8.42
CA GLY A 68 -5.72 -1.37 9.63
C GLY A 68 -4.23 -1.72 9.56
N ALA A 69 -3.75 -2.31 8.46
CA ALA A 69 -2.34 -2.58 8.26
C ALA A 69 -1.54 -1.29 7.99
N ARG A 70 -0.30 -1.23 8.47
CA ARG A 70 0.58 -0.10 8.24
C ARG A 70 1.42 -0.31 6.98
N VAL A 71 1.63 0.76 6.22
CA VAL A 71 2.53 0.81 5.08
C VAL A 71 3.47 1.99 5.26
N LEU A 72 4.76 1.71 5.38
CA LEU A 72 5.82 2.70 5.48
C LEU A 72 6.55 2.78 4.15
N VAL A 73 6.74 3.98 3.65
CA VAL A 73 7.59 4.27 2.48
C VAL A 73 8.59 5.36 2.85
N ALA A 74 9.84 5.21 2.40
CA ALA A 74 10.87 6.20 2.62
C ALA A 74 11.90 6.17 1.49
N LEU A 75 12.55 7.30 1.22
CA LEU A 75 13.79 7.29 0.46
C LEU A 75 14.94 6.79 1.32
N ILE A 76 15.96 6.21 0.68
CA ILE A 76 17.19 5.73 1.32
C ILE A 76 18.38 6.50 0.79
N ASP A 77 19.46 6.57 1.56
CA ASP A 77 20.69 7.22 1.14
C ASP A 77 21.68 6.19 0.60
N THR A 78 21.74 6.05 -0.70
CA THR A 78 22.63 5.11 -1.39
C THR A 78 24.03 5.69 -1.66
N THR A 79 24.33 6.89 -1.16
CA THR A 79 25.64 7.53 -1.32
C THR A 79 26.73 6.66 -0.67
N GLY A 80 27.80 6.39 -1.44
CA GLY A 80 28.91 5.55 -0.95
C GLY A 80 28.73 4.04 -1.14
N TYR A 81 27.57 3.59 -1.61
CA TYR A 81 27.34 2.20 -1.99
C TYR A 81 27.76 1.94 -3.45
N SER A 82 27.75 0.69 -3.88
CA SER A 82 28.09 0.31 -5.25
C SER A 82 27.19 1.02 -6.27
N SER A 83 27.71 1.27 -7.47
CA SER A 83 26.93 1.88 -8.57
C SER A 83 25.68 1.07 -8.91
N GLN A 84 25.72 -0.25 -8.72
CA GLN A 84 24.55 -1.11 -8.90
C GLN A 84 23.44 -0.79 -7.89
N ILE A 85 23.77 -0.63 -6.62
CA ILE A 85 22.81 -0.23 -5.56
C ILE A 85 22.26 1.16 -5.85
N GLN A 86 23.12 2.12 -6.18
CA GLN A 86 22.70 3.50 -6.45
C GLN A 86 21.76 3.63 -7.65
N GLN A 87 21.97 2.84 -8.71
CA GLN A 87 21.11 2.86 -9.90
C GLN A 87 19.80 2.11 -9.73
N LYS A 88 19.77 1.11 -8.84
CA LYS A 88 18.63 0.21 -8.66
C LYS A 88 17.64 0.73 -7.63
N TYR A 89 18.11 1.34 -6.55
CA TYR A 89 17.28 1.68 -5.40
C TYR A 89 17.25 3.18 -5.11
N GLU A 90 16.05 3.72 -5.00
CA GLU A 90 15.81 5.06 -4.48
C GLU A 90 15.15 5.06 -3.09
N GLY A 91 14.44 3.98 -2.75
CA GLY A 91 13.73 3.95 -1.48
C GLY A 91 13.33 2.56 -1.03
N MET A 92 12.61 2.54 0.07
CA MET A 92 12.06 1.34 0.70
C MET A 92 10.56 1.41 0.86
N LEU A 93 9.92 0.25 0.90
CA LEU A 93 8.53 0.05 1.26
C LEU A 93 8.44 -1.12 2.24
N ILE A 94 7.80 -0.90 3.39
CA ILE A 94 7.50 -1.96 4.37
C ILE A 94 5.98 -2.01 4.52
N THR A 95 5.40 -3.19 4.39
CA THR A 95 3.96 -3.39 4.59
C THR A 95 3.66 -4.49 5.58
N GLU A 96 2.74 -4.22 6.52
CA GLU A 96 2.26 -5.17 7.52
C GLU A 96 1.00 -5.94 7.07
N GLY A 97 0.52 -5.68 5.88
CA GLY A 97 -0.62 -6.35 5.27
C GLY A 97 -0.48 -6.44 3.76
N ASN A 98 -1.34 -7.22 3.14
CA ASN A 98 -1.41 -7.25 1.68
C ASN A 98 -1.89 -5.90 1.15
N ILE A 99 -1.20 -5.38 0.15
CA ILE A 99 -1.54 -4.14 -0.55
C ILE A 99 -1.60 -4.42 -2.06
N SER A 100 -2.38 -3.63 -2.78
CA SER A 100 -2.32 -3.66 -4.24
C SER A 100 -1.44 -2.51 -4.73
N LEU A 101 -0.40 -2.86 -5.47
CA LEU A 101 0.57 -1.94 -6.05
C LEU A 101 0.91 -2.40 -7.47
N CYS A 102 1.01 -1.49 -8.42
CA CYS A 102 1.28 -1.82 -9.83
C CYS A 102 0.28 -2.84 -10.44
N GLY A 103 -0.98 -2.86 -9.99
CA GLY A 103 -2.00 -3.80 -10.48
C GLY A 103 -1.87 -5.23 -9.94
N GLY A 104 -0.86 -5.51 -9.12
CA GLY A 104 -0.64 -6.79 -8.44
C GLY A 104 -0.84 -6.71 -6.93
N VAL A 105 -0.82 -7.85 -6.27
CA VAL A 105 -0.82 -7.95 -4.80
C VAL A 105 0.61 -8.07 -4.31
N VAL A 106 0.99 -7.16 -3.41
CA VAL A 106 2.26 -7.20 -2.68
C VAL A 106 1.98 -7.69 -1.27
N GLY A 107 2.61 -8.79 -0.88
CA GLY A 107 2.44 -9.42 0.43
C GLY A 107 3.13 -8.66 1.56
N ILE A 108 2.90 -9.11 2.79
CA ILE A 108 3.59 -8.60 3.98
C ILE A 108 5.11 -8.74 3.79
N GLY A 109 5.85 -7.68 4.06
CA GLY A 109 7.30 -7.72 3.94
C GLY A 109 7.96 -6.36 3.77
N SER A 110 9.26 -6.44 3.46
CA SER A 110 10.13 -5.30 3.24
C SER A 110 10.69 -5.36 1.82
N TYR A 111 10.61 -4.25 1.12
CA TYR A 111 10.90 -4.14 -0.31
C TYR A 111 11.75 -2.90 -0.58
N GLY A 112 12.74 -3.03 -1.46
CA GLY A 112 13.38 -1.88 -2.07
C GLY A 112 12.57 -1.41 -3.29
N PHE A 113 12.56 -0.14 -3.58
CA PHE A 113 12.00 0.35 -4.85
C PHE A 113 12.98 1.22 -5.61
N GLY A 114 12.90 1.14 -6.91
CA GLY A 114 13.59 2.00 -7.86
C GLY A 114 12.60 2.78 -8.70
N TYR A 115 13.10 3.85 -9.29
CA TYR A 115 12.30 4.76 -10.08
C TYR A 115 13.12 5.37 -11.21
N THR A 116 12.72 5.13 -12.45
CA THR A 116 13.42 5.68 -13.62
C THR A 116 12.60 6.79 -14.25
N LYS A 117 13.17 8.00 -14.25
CA LYS A 117 12.59 9.16 -14.93
C LYS A 117 12.97 9.10 -16.41
N PRO A 118 12.01 9.30 -17.31
CA PRO A 118 12.35 9.50 -18.71
C PRO A 118 13.14 10.79 -18.89
N PRO A 119 13.96 10.91 -19.94
CA PRO A 119 14.58 12.18 -20.31
C PRO A 119 13.54 13.31 -20.41
N SER A 120 13.90 14.53 -20.05
CA SER A 120 12.99 15.69 -20.04
C SER A 120 12.33 15.98 -21.40
N THR A 121 12.94 15.51 -22.48
CA THR A 121 12.44 15.60 -23.86
C THR A 121 11.53 14.44 -24.28
N SER A 122 11.44 13.39 -23.45
CA SER A 122 10.61 12.22 -23.74
C SER A 122 9.17 12.43 -23.28
N THR A 123 8.22 11.88 -24.03
CA THR A 123 6.81 11.77 -23.66
C THR A 123 6.53 10.49 -22.89
N GLU A 124 7.54 9.65 -22.66
CA GLU A 124 7.38 8.39 -21.93
C GLU A 124 7.08 8.64 -20.46
N ASP A 125 6.30 7.73 -19.89
CA ASP A 125 6.00 7.72 -18.45
C ASP A 125 7.23 7.22 -17.67
N ALA A 126 7.39 7.75 -16.46
CA ALA A 126 8.37 7.23 -15.53
C ALA A 126 7.94 5.83 -15.07
N LYS A 127 8.92 4.96 -14.81
CA LYS A 127 8.69 3.58 -14.37
C LYS A 127 9.06 3.40 -12.91
N PHE A 128 8.20 2.72 -12.19
CA PHE A 128 8.42 2.27 -10.82
C PHE A 128 8.70 0.77 -10.81
N PHE A 129 9.66 0.38 -9.98
CA PHE A 129 10.08 -1.01 -9.80
C PHE A 129 10.09 -1.34 -8.32
N LEU A 130 9.58 -2.51 -7.96
CA LEU A 130 9.63 -3.04 -6.61
C LEU A 130 10.50 -4.30 -6.59
N TYR A 131 11.36 -4.41 -5.58
CA TYR A 131 12.30 -5.51 -5.41
C TYR A 131 12.15 -6.11 -4.02
N ASN A 132 12.30 -7.43 -3.89
CA ASN A 132 12.41 -8.06 -2.58
C ASN A 132 13.78 -7.78 -1.95
N GLN A 133 14.02 -8.26 -0.73
CA GLN A 133 15.29 -8.06 -0.02
C GLN A 133 16.49 -8.72 -0.69
N ALA A 134 16.28 -9.76 -1.50
CA ALA A 134 17.32 -10.41 -2.29
C ALA A 134 17.63 -9.66 -3.60
N GLY A 135 16.91 -8.58 -3.90
CA GLY A 135 17.08 -7.79 -5.11
C GLY A 135 16.36 -8.32 -6.35
N GLU A 136 15.47 -9.29 -6.20
CA GLU A 136 14.64 -9.77 -7.30
C GLU A 136 13.45 -8.83 -7.54
N LYS A 137 13.18 -8.51 -8.80
CA LYS A 137 12.05 -7.65 -9.15
C LYS A 137 10.72 -8.38 -8.96
N VAL A 138 9.84 -7.83 -8.13
CA VAL A 138 8.53 -8.41 -7.80
C VAL A 138 7.36 -7.65 -8.43
N ALA A 139 7.55 -6.37 -8.79
CA ALA A 139 6.54 -5.59 -9.50
C ALA A 139 7.18 -4.48 -10.34
N GLU A 140 6.47 -4.09 -11.40
CA GLU A 140 6.84 -2.98 -12.29
C GLU A 140 5.57 -2.33 -12.82
N CYS A 141 5.53 -1.00 -12.90
CA CYS A 141 4.46 -0.27 -13.57
C CYS A 141 4.92 1.12 -14.04
N ALA A 142 4.19 1.65 -15.00
CA ALA A 142 4.27 3.06 -15.36
C ALA A 142 3.63 3.91 -14.25
N THR A 143 4.21 5.07 -13.99
CA THR A 143 3.66 6.07 -13.08
C THR A 143 2.90 7.13 -13.87
N LYS A 144 1.97 7.83 -13.23
CA LYS A 144 1.23 8.93 -13.83
C LYS A 144 1.91 10.26 -13.48
N LYS A 145 2.04 11.16 -14.44
CA LYS A 145 2.57 12.51 -14.22
C LYS A 145 1.47 13.45 -13.74
N ASP A 146 1.72 14.19 -12.69
CA ASP A 146 0.84 15.25 -12.20
C ASP A 146 1.48 16.61 -12.53
N ALA A 147 0.88 17.30 -13.51
CA ALA A 147 1.36 18.59 -13.97
C ALA A 147 0.96 19.75 -13.03
N GLU A 148 -0.05 19.55 -12.18
CA GLU A 148 -0.59 20.59 -11.32
C GLU A 148 0.24 20.82 -10.06
N ILE A 149 1.07 19.86 -9.67
CA ILE A 149 1.96 20.03 -8.51
C ILE A 149 3.02 21.09 -8.81
N LYS A 150 2.90 22.25 -8.17
CA LYS A 150 3.86 23.36 -8.31
C LYS A 150 5.19 23.07 -7.62
N LEU A 151 5.14 22.56 -6.38
CA LEU A 151 6.31 22.26 -5.54
C LEU A 151 6.34 20.76 -5.20
N PRO A 152 6.93 19.93 -6.08
CA PRO A 152 7.01 18.50 -5.83
C PRO A 152 7.97 18.18 -4.69
N LYS A 153 7.55 17.37 -3.73
CA LYS A 153 8.43 16.79 -2.72
C LYS A 153 9.13 15.55 -3.29
N PRO A 154 10.35 15.21 -2.85
CA PRO A 154 11.03 13.99 -3.29
C PRO A 154 10.18 12.74 -3.11
N LEU A 155 9.53 12.60 -1.95
CA LEU A 155 8.56 11.57 -1.63
C LEU A 155 7.41 12.18 -0.82
N GLN A 156 6.17 11.79 -1.13
CA GLN A 156 4.99 12.06 -0.30
C GLN A 156 3.89 11.04 -0.58
N VAL A 157 3.04 10.80 0.41
CA VAL A 157 1.81 10.03 0.24
C VAL A 157 0.63 10.98 0.44
N MET A 158 -0.28 10.98 -0.51
CA MET A 158 -1.55 11.71 -0.41
C MET A 158 -2.68 10.73 -0.18
N VAL A 159 -3.49 10.99 0.84
CA VAL A 159 -4.67 10.20 1.20
C VAL A 159 -5.91 11.04 0.98
N GLY A 160 -6.92 10.45 0.33
CA GLY A 160 -8.25 11.04 0.21
C GLY A 160 -9.15 10.60 1.36
N LYS A 161 -10.35 11.17 1.44
CA LYS A 161 -11.39 10.72 2.39
C LYS A 161 -11.80 9.28 2.11
N GLU A 162 -11.80 8.89 0.85
CA GLU A 162 -12.14 7.57 0.34
C GLU A 162 -11.20 7.21 -0.82
N GLY A 163 -11.06 5.91 -1.10
CA GLY A 163 -10.31 5.41 -2.24
C GLY A 163 -8.82 5.17 -1.97
N PRO A 164 -8.01 4.96 -3.03
CA PRO A 164 -6.61 4.63 -2.92
C PRO A 164 -5.77 5.81 -2.41
N ALA A 165 -4.69 5.49 -1.72
CA ALA A 165 -3.64 6.46 -1.48
C ALA A 165 -2.80 6.65 -2.75
N LYS A 166 -2.18 7.82 -2.91
CA LYS A 166 -1.27 8.11 -4.00
C LYS A 166 0.15 8.28 -3.45
N LEU A 167 1.06 7.42 -3.89
CA LEU A 167 2.48 7.56 -3.62
C LEU A 167 3.10 8.43 -4.72
N TYR A 168 3.63 9.58 -4.33
CA TYR A 168 4.32 10.51 -5.21
C TYR A 168 5.83 10.41 -5.05
N LEU A 169 6.53 10.38 -6.17
CA LEU A 169 7.97 10.53 -6.31
C LEU A 169 8.22 11.74 -7.22
N GLY A 170 8.44 12.90 -6.60
CA GLY A 170 8.43 14.16 -7.30
C GLY A 170 7.05 14.50 -7.87
N ARG A 171 6.94 14.60 -9.22
CA ARG A 171 5.67 14.86 -9.93
C ARG A 171 4.97 13.60 -10.41
N TYR A 172 5.56 12.45 -10.21
CA TYR A 172 5.01 11.19 -10.71
C TYR A 172 4.40 10.41 -9.55
N TRP A 173 3.29 9.72 -9.82
CA TRP A 173 2.58 9.01 -8.78
C TRP A 173 2.02 7.67 -9.25
N LEU A 174 1.78 6.81 -8.29
CA LEU A 174 1.10 5.52 -8.48
C LEU A 174 0.10 5.29 -7.34
N GLU A 175 -0.86 4.40 -7.59
CA GLU A 175 -1.89 4.06 -6.62
C GLU A 175 -1.41 2.99 -5.66
N LEU A 176 -1.73 3.18 -4.38
CA LEU A 176 -1.61 2.23 -3.29
C LEU A 176 -3.03 1.88 -2.80
N LYS A 177 -3.39 0.59 -2.89
CA LYS A 177 -4.73 0.08 -2.51
C LYS A 177 -4.64 -1.02 -1.49
#